data_88661b8fa8152cab33c0a4b219f5d396
#
_entry.id   88661b8fa8152cab33c0a4b219f5d396
#
_cell.length_a   1.000
_cell.length_b   1.000
_cell.length_c   1.000
_cell.angle_alpha   90.00
_cell.angle_beta   90.00
_cell.angle_gamma   90.00
#
_symmetry.space_group_name_H-M   'P 1'
#
loop_
_entity.id
_entity.type
_entity.pdbx_description
1 polymer ?
#
loop_
_entity_poly.entity_id
_entity_poly.type
_entity_poly.pdbx_seq_one_letter_code
_entity_poly.pdbx_strand_id
1 'polypeptide(L)'
;QFTEHFPTEDSCKEHFRAQREHEGIKCKRCAGQHHYWLKAKWQWQCSGCGFRITLKSGSIMEGSKVSVRTWYLAMAFMSFSKKGISAAELQRQLSHPKYDTVWRLMHRIREAMGKRDALYLLQGEVEFDEGYFEKATSKHVKLKRGRGSQRQAQVAVMAESTPLEDLDTGVCSRQCRYFKMKVINDHKA
;
A
#
# COMPACT_ATOMS: atom_id res chain seq x y z
N GLN A 1 14.26 -14.42 6.20
CA GLN A 1 13.19 -13.74 6.98
C GLN A 1 11.78 -13.89 6.38
N PHE A 2 11.46 -13.37 5.16
CA PHE A 2 10.09 -13.48 4.61
C PHE A 2 9.65 -14.94 4.42
N THR A 3 10.48 -15.78 3.83
CA THR A 3 10.20 -17.20 3.58
C THR A 3 10.12 -18.04 4.85
N GLU A 4 10.76 -17.62 5.92
CA GLU A 4 10.68 -18.25 7.24
C GLU A 4 9.32 -17.99 7.91
N HIS A 5 8.85 -16.74 7.83
CA HIS A 5 7.54 -16.35 8.38
C HIS A 5 6.36 -16.81 7.52
N PHE A 6 6.54 -16.82 6.20
CA PHE A 6 5.49 -17.13 5.22
C PHE A 6 5.91 -18.22 4.22
N PRO A 7 6.18 -19.44 4.69
CA PRO A 7 6.66 -20.52 3.83
C PRO A 7 5.61 -21.00 2.84
N THR A 8 4.32 -20.95 3.20
CA THR A 8 3.23 -21.52 2.42
C THR A 8 2.11 -20.50 2.16
N GLU A 9 1.22 -20.80 1.21
CA GLU A 9 -0.02 -20.04 0.99
C GLU A 9 -0.92 -20.04 2.21
N ASP A 10 -1.00 -21.17 2.93
CA ASP A 10 -1.86 -21.29 4.10
C ASP A 10 -1.32 -20.50 5.29
N SER A 11 0.00 -20.41 5.49
CA SER A 11 0.58 -19.52 6.51
C SER A 11 0.25 -18.04 6.24
N CYS A 12 0.30 -17.63 4.98
CA CYS A 12 -0.13 -16.27 4.59
C CYS A 12 -1.63 -16.03 4.85
N LYS A 13 -2.47 -17.00 4.54
CA LYS A 13 -3.92 -16.91 4.77
C LYS A 13 -4.26 -16.86 6.26
N GLU A 14 -3.60 -17.68 7.09
CA GLU A 14 -3.82 -17.66 8.55
C GLU A 14 -3.39 -16.32 9.14
N HIS A 15 -2.23 -15.80 8.75
CA HIS A 15 -1.78 -14.49 9.19
C HIS A 15 -2.78 -13.40 8.77
N PHE A 16 -3.22 -13.42 7.51
CA PHE A 16 -4.19 -12.44 7.00
C PHE A 16 -5.55 -12.56 7.70
N ARG A 17 -5.98 -13.79 8.01
CA ARG A 17 -7.16 -14.06 8.81
C ARG A 17 -7.05 -13.41 10.18
N ALA A 18 -5.94 -13.66 10.90
CA ALA A 18 -5.72 -13.12 12.24
C ALA A 18 -5.77 -11.58 12.25
N GLN A 19 -5.14 -10.93 11.25
CA GLN A 19 -5.24 -9.48 11.11
C GLN A 19 -6.68 -8.99 10.89
N ARG A 20 -7.43 -9.67 10.01
CA ARG A 20 -8.83 -9.31 9.74
C ARG A 20 -9.74 -9.48 10.96
N GLU A 21 -9.49 -10.52 11.76
CA GLU A 21 -10.23 -10.76 13.01
C GLU A 21 -9.89 -9.71 14.07
N HIS A 22 -8.63 -9.29 14.15
CA HIS A 22 -8.19 -8.21 15.04
C HIS A 22 -8.80 -6.84 14.66
N GLU A 23 -8.89 -6.53 13.36
CA GLU A 23 -9.54 -5.31 12.85
C GLU A 23 -11.06 -5.29 13.04
N GLY A 24 -11.65 -6.47 13.26
CA GLY A 24 -13.09 -6.66 13.37
C GLY A 24 -13.78 -6.81 12.02
N ILE A 25 -14.58 -7.87 11.90
CA ILE A 25 -15.30 -8.19 10.67
C ILE A 25 -16.77 -7.76 10.82
N LYS A 26 -17.23 -6.94 9.89
CA LYS A 26 -18.62 -6.50 9.82
C LYS A 26 -19.34 -7.15 8.64
N CYS A 27 -20.53 -7.68 8.88
CA CYS A 27 -21.34 -8.26 7.82
C CYS A 27 -21.81 -7.17 6.84
N LYS A 28 -21.55 -7.35 5.55
CA LYS A 28 -21.99 -6.41 4.51
C LYS A 28 -23.52 -6.35 4.36
N ARG A 29 -24.26 -7.37 4.83
CA ARG A 29 -25.72 -7.48 4.67
C ARG A 29 -26.51 -6.96 5.88
N CYS A 30 -26.08 -7.26 7.11
CA CYS A 30 -26.80 -6.89 8.31
C CYS A 30 -25.97 -6.12 9.35
N ALA A 31 -24.74 -5.73 9.00
CA ALA A 31 -23.78 -5.06 9.88
C ALA A 31 -23.41 -5.84 11.17
N GLY A 32 -23.87 -7.08 11.32
CA GLY A 32 -23.55 -7.93 12.48
C GLY A 32 -22.05 -8.17 12.60
N GLN A 33 -21.58 -8.33 13.84
CA GLN A 33 -20.16 -8.49 14.16
C GLN A 33 -19.78 -9.92 14.52
N HIS A 34 -20.75 -10.78 14.83
CA HIS A 34 -20.50 -12.18 15.19
C HIS A 34 -20.48 -13.08 13.96
N HIS A 35 -19.41 -13.84 13.81
CA HIS A 35 -19.17 -14.67 12.63
C HIS A 35 -18.58 -16.03 13.04
N TYR A 36 -18.99 -17.08 12.33
CA TYR A 36 -18.38 -18.41 12.42
C TYR A 36 -17.34 -18.56 11.33
N TRP A 37 -16.16 -19.09 11.69
CA TRP A 37 -15.12 -19.38 10.72
C TRP A 37 -15.31 -20.74 10.06
N LEU A 38 -15.41 -20.77 8.75
CA LEU A 38 -15.52 -21.96 7.92
C LEU A 38 -14.13 -22.31 7.34
N LYS A 39 -13.31 -23.05 8.09
CA LYS A 39 -11.91 -23.37 7.77
C LYS A 39 -11.74 -23.94 6.36
N ALA A 40 -12.53 -24.94 5.96
CA ALA A 40 -12.45 -25.58 4.66
C ALA A 40 -12.70 -24.64 3.47
N LYS A 41 -13.42 -23.53 3.67
CA LYS A 41 -13.80 -22.56 2.63
C LYS A 41 -13.05 -21.23 2.73
N TRP A 42 -12.25 -21.04 3.76
CA TRP A 42 -11.59 -19.76 4.05
C TRP A 42 -12.58 -18.57 4.04
N GLN A 43 -13.68 -18.74 4.76
CA GLN A 43 -14.79 -17.77 4.80
C GLN A 43 -15.32 -17.62 6.21
N TRP A 44 -15.82 -16.43 6.52
CA TRP A 44 -16.67 -16.22 7.70
C TRP A 44 -18.13 -16.28 7.29
N GLN A 45 -18.96 -16.84 8.17
CA GLN A 45 -20.41 -16.83 8.02
C GLN A 45 -21.03 -16.02 9.16
N CYS A 46 -21.81 -15.01 8.80
CA CYS A 46 -22.52 -14.18 9.78
C CYS A 46 -23.53 -15.04 10.58
N SER A 47 -23.48 -14.95 11.91
CA SER A 47 -24.42 -15.67 12.79
C SER A 47 -25.88 -15.19 12.64
N GLY A 48 -26.07 -13.88 12.36
CA GLY A 48 -27.42 -13.29 12.29
C GLY A 48 -28.13 -13.53 10.96
N CYS A 49 -27.42 -13.51 9.81
CA CYS A 49 -28.08 -13.57 8.50
C CYS A 49 -27.55 -14.65 7.56
N GLY A 50 -26.55 -15.44 8.00
CA GLY A 50 -25.94 -16.50 7.20
C GLY A 50 -25.09 -16.02 6.02
N PHE A 51 -24.92 -14.70 5.83
CA PHE A 51 -24.12 -14.16 4.74
C PHE A 51 -22.65 -14.58 4.88
N ARG A 52 -22.03 -14.98 3.76
CA ARG A 52 -20.64 -15.45 3.73
C ARG A 52 -19.70 -14.37 3.23
N ILE A 53 -18.62 -14.17 3.96
CA ILE A 53 -17.56 -13.19 3.67
C ILE A 53 -16.28 -13.97 3.39
N THR A 54 -15.73 -13.82 2.20
CA THR A 54 -14.46 -14.48 1.85
C THR A 54 -13.28 -13.78 2.53
N LEU A 55 -12.17 -14.49 2.69
CA LEU A 55 -10.96 -13.97 3.30
C LEU A 55 -10.51 -12.63 2.69
N LYS A 56 -10.61 -12.47 1.38
CA LYS A 56 -10.20 -11.27 0.64
C LYS A 56 -11.26 -10.17 0.57
N SER A 57 -12.51 -10.45 0.93
CA SER A 57 -13.63 -9.52 0.78
C SER A 57 -13.44 -8.26 1.64
N GLY A 58 -13.60 -7.07 1.07
CA GLY A 58 -13.40 -5.78 1.75
C GLY A 58 -11.94 -5.37 1.92
N SER A 59 -10.99 -6.10 1.32
CA SER A 59 -9.57 -5.74 1.32
C SER A 59 -9.09 -5.34 -0.08
N ILE A 60 -7.85 -4.87 -0.17
CA ILE A 60 -7.22 -4.59 -1.48
C ILE A 60 -7.13 -5.81 -2.40
N MET A 61 -7.27 -7.01 -1.83
CA MET A 61 -7.23 -8.28 -2.55
C MET A 61 -8.62 -8.71 -3.06
N GLU A 62 -9.69 -7.93 -2.79
CA GLU A 62 -11.06 -8.30 -3.18
C GLU A 62 -11.17 -8.51 -4.69
N GLY A 63 -11.81 -9.61 -5.08
CA GLY A 63 -11.99 -10.00 -6.50
C GLY A 63 -10.71 -10.50 -7.18
N SER A 64 -9.56 -10.54 -6.50
CA SER A 64 -8.31 -11.03 -7.08
C SER A 64 -8.22 -12.56 -7.04
N LYS A 65 -7.86 -13.15 -8.19
CA LYS A 65 -7.53 -14.57 -8.31
C LYS A 65 -6.10 -14.89 -7.88
N VAL A 66 -5.26 -13.86 -7.70
CA VAL A 66 -3.86 -14.00 -7.26
C VAL A 66 -3.82 -14.56 -5.84
N SER A 67 -2.88 -15.45 -5.54
CA SER A 67 -2.72 -16.05 -4.22
C SER A 67 -2.38 -15.00 -3.14
N VAL A 68 -2.71 -15.26 -1.89
CA VAL A 68 -2.37 -14.34 -0.77
C VAL A 68 -0.85 -14.25 -0.62
N ARG A 69 -0.13 -15.35 -0.80
CA ARG A 69 1.33 -15.37 -0.76
C ARG A 69 1.95 -14.50 -1.85
N THR A 70 1.40 -14.52 -3.06
CA THR A 70 1.88 -13.64 -4.14
C THR A 70 1.65 -12.17 -3.82
N TRP A 71 0.53 -11.82 -3.19
CA TRP A 71 0.27 -10.47 -2.69
C TRP A 71 1.30 -10.05 -1.64
N TYR A 72 1.60 -10.93 -0.68
CA TYR A 72 2.58 -10.67 0.37
C TYR A 72 3.99 -10.51 -0.18
N LEU A 73 4.39 -11.37 -1.13
CA LEU A 73 5.68 -11.22 -1.83
C LEU A 73 5.77 -9.90 -2.59
N ALA A 74 4.70 -9.50 -3.27
CA ALA A 74 4.68 -8.22 -3.98
C ALA A 74 4.83 -7.04 -3.02
N MET A 75 4.12 -7.05 -1.89
CA MET A 75 4.27 -6.02 -0.85
C MET A 75 5.70 -6.00 -0.30
N ALA A 76 6.30 -7.16 -0.02
CA ALA A 76 7.67 -7.27 0.45
C ALA A 76 8.68 -6.69 -0.55
N PHE A 77 8.62 -7.09 -1.83
CA PHE A 77 9.50 -6.55 -2.85
C PHE A 77 9.36 -5.03 -3.04
N MET A 78 8.13 -4.52 -2.98
CA MET A 78 7.89 -3.08 -3.07
C MET A 78 8.41 -2.31 -1.86
N SER A 79 8.42 -2.92 -0.67
CA SER A 79 8.90 -2.30 0.57
C SER A 79 10.43 -2.34 0.70
N PHE A 80 11.08 -3.41 0.24
CA PHE A 80 12.53 -3.56 0.36
C PHE A 80 13.31 -2.77 -0.69
N SER A 81 12.67 -2.39 -1.78
CA SER A 81 13.33 -1.73 -2.90
C SER A 81 13.46 -0.22 -2.66
N LYS A 82 14.65 0.25 -2.24
CA LYS A 82 14.93 1.67 -1.98
C LYS A 82 14.63 2.59 -3.18
N LYS A 83 14.89 2.12 -4.39
CA LYS A 83 14.64 2.87 -5.64
C LYS A 83 13.27 2.58 -6.26
N GLY A 84 12.44 1.79 -5.57
CA GLY A 84 11.22 1.24 -6.15
C GLY A 84 11.50 0.07 -7.08
N ILE A 85 10.44 -0.57 -7.55
CA ILE A 85 10.50 -1.71 -8.45
C ILE A 85 9.55 -1.47 -9.64
N SER A 86 9.97 -1.80 -10.86
CA SER A 86 9.09 -1.74 -12.02
C SER A 86 8.15 -2.95 -12.06
N ALA A 87 7.01 -2.82 -12.75
CA ALA A 87 6.07 -3.92 -12.88
C ALA A 87 6.66 -5.13 -13.66
N ALA A 88 7.54 -4.85 -14.63
CA ALA A 88 8.24 -5.90 -15.36
C ALA A 88 9.24 -6.65 -14.47
N GLU A 89 9.97 -5.94 -13.61
CA GLU A 89 10.87 -6.55 -12.65
C GLU A 89 10.10 -7.35 -11.60
N LEU A 90 9.05 -6.79 -11.04
CA LEU A 90 8.20 -7.50 -10.09
C LEU A 90 7.57 -8.76 -10.71
N GLN A 91 7.18 -8.70 -11.98
CA GLN A 91 6.68 -9.87 -12.71
C GLN A 91 7.72 -11.00 -12.76
N ARG A 92 8.97 -10.67 -13.06
CA ARG A 92 10.10 -11.64 -13.07
C ARG A 92 10.30 -12.25 -11.69
N GLN A 93 10.36 -11.42 -10.64
CA GLN A 93 10.57 -11.87 -9.27
C GLN A 93 9.45 -12.78 -8.77
N LEU A 94 8.20 -12.48 -9.15
CA LEU A 94 7.03 -13.30 -8.81
C LEU A 94 6.85 -14.51 -9.73
N SER A 95 7.64 -14.62 -10.80
CA SER A 95 7.47 -15.62 -11.87
C SER A 95 6.02 -15.67 -12.39
N HIS A 96 5.36 -14.50 -12.47
CA HIS A 96 3.95 -14.43 -12.83
C HIS A 96 3.76 -14.35 -14.35
N PRO A 97 2.89 -15.16 -14.98
CA PRO A 97 2.80 -15.25 -16.44
C PRO A 97 2.24 -13.98 -17.11
N LYS A 98 1.41 -13.20 -16.39
CA LYS A 98 0.70 -12.04 -16.95
C LYS A 98 1.17 -10.72 -16.36
N TYR A 99 1.74 -9.87 -17.20
CA TYR A 99 2.19 -8.53 -16.84
C TYR A 99 1.06 -7.65 -16.27
N ASP A 100 -0.09 -7.59 -16.96
CA ASP A 100 -1.22 -6.75 -16.55
C ASP A 100 -1.72 -7.07 -15.13
N THR A 101 -1.67 -8.34 -14.75
CA THR A 101 -2.05 -8.76 -13.39
C THR A 101 -1.13 -8.16 -12.36
N VAL A 102 0.19 -8.21 -12.59
CA VAL A 102 1.20 -7.64 -11.69
C VAL A 102 1.13 -6.12 -11.66
N TRP A 103 0.92 -5.49 -12.82
CA TRP A 103 0.74 -4.05 -12.91
C TRP A 103 -0.45 -3.57 -12.08
N ARG A 104 -1.62 -4.20 -12.23
CA ARG A 104 -2.82 -3.90 -11.42
C ARG A 104 -2.62 -4.16 -9.94
N LEU A 105 -1.91 -5.25 -9.59
CA LEU A 105 -1.57 -5.57 -8.21
C LEU A 105 -0.72 -4.46 -7.59
N MET A 106 0.32 -4.00 -8.26
CA MET A 106 1.14 -2.88 -7.80
C MET A 106 0.33 -1.60 -7.60
N HIS A 107 -0.57 -1.26 -8.53
CA HIS A 107 -1.41 -0.07 -8.40
C HIS A 107 -2.35 -0.15 -7.21
N ARG A 108 -2.95 -1.31 -6.94
CA ARG A 108 -3.78 -1.50 -5.74
C ARG A 108 -2.98 -1.37 -4.44
N ILE A 109 -1.74 -1.88 -4.40
CA ILE A 109 -0.87 -1.71 -3.24
C ILE A 109 -0.55 -0.22 -3.03
N ARG A 110 -0.16 0.50 -4.08
CA ARG A 110 0.13 1.94 -4.02
C ARG A 110 -1.10 2.76 -3.58
N GLU A 111 -2.28 2.43 -4.09
CA GLU A 111 -3.53 3.06 -3.67
C GLU A 111 -3.81 2.85 -2.18
N ALA A 112 -3.57 1.64 -1.67
CA ALA A 112 -3.72 1.36 -0.24
C ALA A 112 -2.70 2.13 0.62
N MET A 113 -1.46 2.25 0.15
CA MET A 113 -0.44 3.07 0.82
C MET A 113 -0.89 4.54 0.91
N GLY A 114 -1.37 5.12 -0.20
CA GLY A 114 -1.87 6.49 -0.21
C GLY A 114 -3.09 6.71 0.69
N LYS A 115 -4.01 5.74 0.77
CA LYS A 115 -5.14 5.80 1.70
C LYS A 115 -4.70 5.73 3.17
N ARG A 116 -3.66 4.96 3.46
CA ARG A 116 -3.08 4.89 4.80
C ARG A 116 -2.51 6.23 5.23
N ASP A 117 -1.85 6.96 4.32
CA ASP A 117 -1.25 8.26 4.62
C ASP A 117 -2.27 9.31 5.08
N ALA A 118 -3.54 9.11 4.75
CA ALA A 118 -4.62 9.97 5.23
C ALA A 118 -5.03 9.71 6.71
N LEU A 119 -4.64 8.57 7.28
CA LEU A 119 -5.08 8.14 8.61
C LEU A 119 -4.26 8.73 9.76
N TYR A 120 -3.08 9.28 9.49
CA TYR A 120 -2.22 9.88 10.53
C TYR A 120 -1.91 11.34 10.24
N LEU A 121 -1.62 12.08 11.30
CA LEU A 121 -1.13 13.46 11.25
C LEU A 121 0.37 13.45 11.54
N LEU A 122 1.13 14.25 10.81
CA LEU A 122 2.53 14.50 11.11
C LEU A 122 2.61 15.36 12.38
N GLN A 123 3.56 15.07 13.26
CA GLN A 123 3.75 15.74 14.54
C GLN A 123 5.23 16.10 14.74
N GLY A 124 5.48 17.04 15.65
CA GLY A 124 6.85 17.48 15.98
C GLY A 124 7.52 18.24 14.85
N GLU A 125 8.78 17.94 14.58
CA GLU A 125 9.54 18.55 13.49
C GLU A 125 9.16 17.91 12.16
N VAL A 126 8.72 18.73 11.22
CA VAL A 126 8.33 18.30 9.87
C VAL A 126 9.25 18.98 8.86
N GLU A 127 10.02 18.18 8.16
CA GLU A 127 10.82 18.64 7.02
C GLU A 127 9.92 18.71 5.79
N PHE A 128 10.03 19.80 5.04
CA PHE A 128 9.25 20.05 3.83
C PHE A 128 10.17 20.18 2.63
N ASP A 129 9.85 19.47 1.56
CA ASP A 129 10.54 19.56 0.27
C ASP A 129 9.56 19.50 -0.89
N GLU A 130 10.00 19.92 -2.06
CA GLU A 130 9.21 19.92 -3.29
C GLU A 130 9.87 19.05 -4.36
N GLY A 131 9.09 18.12 -4.91
CA GLY A 131 9.51 17.28 -6.01
C GLY A 131 8.73 17.56 -7.29
N TYR A 132 9.38 17.45 -8.44
CA TYR A 132 8.76 17.61 -9.76
C TYR A 132 8.74 16.26 -10.47
N PHE A 133 7.55 15.77 -10.78
CA PHE A 133 7.35 14.47 -11.42
C PHE A 133 6.72 14.64 -12.79
N GLU A 134 7.22 13.90 -13.77
CA GLU A 134 6.61 13.88 -15.09
C GLU A 134 5.19 13.31 -15.03
N LYS A 135 4.26 14.01 -15.68
CA LYS A 135 2.89 13.55 -15.87
C LYS A 135 2.62 13.20 -17.34
N ALA A 136 1.85 12.13 -17.54
CA ALA A 136 1.39 11.78 -18.87
C ALA A 136 0.58 12.94 -19.47
N THR A 137 1.08 13.53 -20.55
CA THR A 137 0.40 14.60 -21.27
C THR A 137 -0.06 14.04 -22.61
N SER A 138 -1.32 14.26 -22.95
CA SER A 138 -1.83 13.85 -24.27
C SER A 138 -1.04 14.54 -25.38
N LYS A 139 -0.70 13.79 -26.44
CA LYS A 139 0.02 14.32 -27.62
C LYS A 139 -0.70 15.47 -28.31
N HIS A 140 -2.01 15.63 -28.08
CA HIS A 140 -2.85 16.66 -28.70
C HIS A 140 -2.91 17.97 -27.90
N VAL A 141 -2.32 18.02 -26.71
CA VAL A 141 -2.31 19.25 -25.89
C VAL A 141 -1.17 20.15 -26.35
N LYS A 142 -1.51 21.30 -26.92
CA LYS A 142 -0.55 22.36 -27.23
C LYS A 142 -0.03 22.98 -25.93
N LEU A 143 1.25 22.86 -25.70
CA LEU A 143 1.91 23.45 -24.54
C LEU A 143 2.11 24.94 -24.76
N LYS A 144 1.79 25.75 -23.75
CA LYS A 144 2.05 27.21 -23.81
C LYS A 144 3.54 27.46 -23.58
N ARG A 145 4.12 28.45 -24.29
CA ARG A 145 5.46 28.95 -24.03
C ARG A 145 5.47 29.72 -22.70
N GLY A 146 6.46 29.49 -21.85
CA GLY A 146 6.60 30.16 -20.56
C GLY A 146 7.55 29.41 -19.61
N ARG A 147 7.86 30.06 -18.48
CA ARG A 147 8.62 29.41 -17.39
C ARG A 147 7.75 28.34 -16.70
N GLY A 148 8.35 27.23 -16.37
CA GLY A 148 7.69 26.08 -15.73
C GLY A 148 7.26 25.00 -16.73
N SER A 149 7.51 23.75 -16.40
CA SER A 149 7.15 22.61 -17.24
C SER A 149 5.68 22.22 -17.04
N GLN A 150 4.87 22.35 -18.08
CA GLN A 150 3.48 21.89 -18.05
C GLN A 150 3.35 20.36 -18.08
N ARG A 151 4.48 19.66 -18.26
CA ARG A 151 4.57 18.19 -18.24
C ARG A 151 4.92 17.64 -16.88
N GLN A 152 5.11 18.49 -15.88
CA GLN A 152 5.45 18.09 -14.53
C GLN A 152 4.31 18.42 -13.56
N ALA A 153 4.11 17.54 -12.60
CA ALA A 153 3.31 17.83 -11.43
C ALA A 153 4.27 18.15 -10.29
N GLN A 154 3.98 19.23 -9.58
CA GLN A 154 4.69 19.56 -8.35
C GLN A 154 4.05 18.79 -7.21
N VAL A 155 4.88 18.16 -6.40
CA VAL A 155 4.47 17.37 -5.26
C VAL A 155 5.17 17.89 -4.02
N ALA A 156 4.40 18.34 -3.04
CA ALA A 156 4.92 18.62 -1.72
C ALA A 156 5.18 17.30 -0.99
N VAL A 157 6.37 17.17 -0.44
CA VAL A 157 6.79 16.06 0.40
C VAL A 157 7.02 16.58 1.80
N MET A 158 6.34 16.01 2.77
CA MET A 158 6.46 16.36 4.18
C MET A 158 6.90 15.12 4.95
N ALA A 159 7.98 15.20 5.68
CA ALA A 159 8.54 14.10 6.46
C ALA A 159 8.62 14.47 7.93
N GLU A 160 8.02 13.64 8.79
CA GLU A 160 8.20 13.77 10.25
C GLU A 160 9.58 13.24 10.62
N SER A 161 10.44 14.13 11.09
CA SER A 161 11.82 13.86 11.45
C SER A 161 11.93 13.67 12.95
N THR A 162 12.34 12.47 13.38
CA THR A 162 12.57 12.18 14.80
C THR A 162 14.06 11.97 15.04
N PRO A 163 14.61 12.56 16.10
CA PRO A 163 15.99 12.33 16.48
C PRO A 163 16.16 10.85 16.89
N LEU A 164 17.24 10.26 16.45
CA LEU A 164 17.68 8.93 16.84
C LEU A 164 19.08 9.07 17.45
N GLU A 165 19.19 8.78 18.75
CA GLU A 165 20.45 8.75 19.45
C GLU A 165 20.94 7.29 19.52
N ASP A 166 22.12 7.04 19.01
CA ASP A 166 22.80 5.77 19.17
C ASP A 166 23.48 5.75 20.54
N LEU A 167 22.94 4.94 21.45
CA LEU A 167 23.40 4.85 22.84
C LEU A 167 24.84 4.33 22.98
N ASP A 168 25.34 3.59 21.98
CA ASP A 168 26.69 3.00 22.00
C ASP A 168 27.74 3.99 21.49
N THR A 169 27.39 4.81 20.51
CA THR A 169 28.34 5.73 19.85
C THR A 169 28.11 7.20 20.20
N GLY A 170 26.99 7.54 20.80
CA GLY A 170 26.56 8.93 21.07
C GLY A 170 26.29 9.75 19.81
N VAL A 171 26.20 9.12 18.64
CA VAL A 171 25.96 9.80 17.37
C VAL A 171 24.46 10.10 17.26
N CYS A 172 24.14 11.38 17.17
CA CYS A 172 22.77 11.84 16.90
C CYS A 172 22.51 11.78 15.39
N SER A 173 21.53 10.96 14.98
CA SER A 173 21.02 10.91 13.63
C SER A 173 19.54 11.26 13.61
N ARG A 174 18.96 11.39 12.42
CA ARG A 174 17.52 11.61 12.24
C ARG A 174 16.92 10.51 11.39
N GLN A 175 15.73 10.05 11.74
CA GLN A 175 14.97 9.13 10.91
C GLN A 175 13.60 9.68 10.57
N CYS A 176 13.15 9.41 9.34
CA CYS A 176 11.79 9.68 8.93
C CYS A 176 10.86 8.63 9.53
N ARG A 177 9.94 9.05 10.39
CA ARG A 177 8.92 8.17 10.99
C ARG A 177 7.71 8.01 10.08
N TYR A 178 7.18 9.12 9.63
CA TYR A 178 6.06 9.20 8.70
C TYR A 178 6.34 10.26 7.64
N PHE A 179 5.79 10.06 6.45
CA PHE A 179 5.84 11.07 5.40
C PHE A 179 4.49 11.19 4.71
N LYS A 180 4.22 12.35 4.15
CA LYS A 180 3.04 12.62 3.31
C LYS A 180 3.47 13.26 2.01
N MET A 181 2.72 12.94 0.94
CA MET A 181 2.89 13.56 -0.36
C MET A 181 1.56 14.16 -0.81
N LYS A 182 1.60 15.37 -1.36
CA LYS A 182 0.43 16.03 -1.89
C LYS A 182 0.77 16.71 -3.21
N VAL A 183 0.00 16.41 -4.26
CA VAL A 183 0.11 17.16 -5.52
C VAL A 183 -0.38 18.58 -5.32
N ILE A 184 0.45 19.57 -5.67
CA ILE A 184 0.12 21.00 -5.63
C ILE A 184 -0.34 21.38 -7.04
N ASN A 185 -1.56 21.83 -7.16
CA ASN A 185 -2.12 22.21 -8.46
C ASN A 185 -1.89 23.69 -8.81
N ASP A 186 -1.62 24.56 -7.82
CA ASP A 186 -1.39 26.00 -8.01
C ASP A 186 -0.27 26.52 -7.13
N HIS A 187 0.59 27.39 -7.72
CA HIS A 187 1.66 28.10 -7.03
C HIS A 187 1.19 29.38 -6.33
N LYS A 188 -0.11 29.61 -6.23
CA LYS A 188 -0.65 30.80 -5.56
C LYS A 188 -0.91 30.43 -4.09
N ALA A 189 0.00 30.88 -3.24
CA ALA A 189 -0.22 31.02 -1.81
C ALA A 189 -1.08 32.26 -1.60
#